data_63c70b4e80f04b8800f078e7d9348a71
#
_entry.id   63c70b4e80f04b8800f078e7d9348a71
#
_cell.length_a   1.000
_cell.length_b   1.000
_cell.length_c   1.000
_cell.angle_alpha   90.00
_cell.angle_beta   90.00
_cell.angle_gamma   90.00
#
_symmetry.space_group_name_H-M   'P 1'
#
loop_
_entity.id
_entity.type
_entity.pdbx_description
1 polymer ?
#
loop_
_entity_poly.entity_id
_entity_poly.type
_entity_poly.pdbx_seq_one_letter_code
_entity_poly.pdbx_strand_id
1 'polypeptide(L)'
;KKKLDGIMESFGKNQVFRELMTFLAPFHVTPKKVNMILKQYQDRSMEIIRKQPYALFHVKGFGFLTVDAIARQCGASPNDPMRISGCISYVLNEEMRQNGHLYLKQDALIKSVLNLLNEDQTLDQITESEINGVLYRLAVQHSIVVDDDRIYRVTQYEEERRTAMMIAKRLMKQIPAESIEKELEEAQKILGITLSDCQKEAVRMVFRSPISIITGGPGTGKTTVLKVILYIHKEKYK
;
A
#
# COMPACT_ATOMS: atom_id res chain seq x y z
N LYS A 1 40.87 24.61 -16.12
CA LYS A 1 39.68 25.08 -15.36
C LYS A 1 38.60 23.99 -15.24
N LYS A 2 37.97 23.49 -16.33
CA LYS A 2 36.93 22.44 -16.29
C LYS A 2 37.33 21.16 -15.54
N LYS A 3 38.59 20.72 -15.59
CA LYS A 3 39.05 19.50 -14.91
C LYS A 3 39.20 19.70 -13.40
N LEU A 4 39.60 20.91 -12.99
CA LEU A 4 39.71 21.30 -11.58
C LEU A 4 38.30 21.41 -10.94
N ASP A 5 37.38 22.06 -11.66
CA ASP A 5 35.98 22.21 -11.22
C ASP A 5 35.30 20.85 -11.04
N GLY A 6 35.51 19.87 -11.94
CA GLY A 6 35.03 18.50 -11.81
C GLY A 6 35.63 17.71 -10.64
N ILE A 7 36.90 17.94 -10.31
CA ILE A 7 37.56 17.33 -9.14
C ILE A 7 37.01 17.93 -7.84
N MET A 8 36.83 19.23 -7.76
CA MET A 8 36.25 19.92 -6.61
C MET A 8 34.78 19.49 -6.36
N GLU A 9 34.00 19.37 -7.43
CA GLU A 9 32.63 18.89 -7.34
C GLU A 9 32.56 17.42 -6.86
N SER A 10 33.43 16.56 -7.38
CA SER A 10 33.51 15.14 -6.94
C SER A 10 33.98 15.03 -5.48
N PHE A 11 34.89 15.89 -5.04
CA PHE A 11 35.39 15.93 -3.67
C PHE A 11 34.33 16.43 -2.70
N GLY A 12 33.57 17.48 -3.06
CA GLY A 12 32.46 18.00 -2.27
C GLY A 12 31.34 16.95 -2.09
N LYS A 13 30.94 16.28 -3.16
CA LYS A 13 29.96 15.18 -3.09
C LYS A 13 30.40 14.03 -2.18
N ASN A 14 31.70 13.67 -2.23
CA ASN A 14 32.24 12.64 -1.34
C ASN A 14 32.31 13.10 0.13
N GLN A 15 32.52 14.39 0.39
CA GLN A 15 32.48 14.93 1.76
C GLN A 15 31.07 14.88 2.34
N VAL A 16 30.06 15.42 1.64
CA VAL A 16 28.66 15.38 2.09
C VAL A 16 28.17 13.94 2.26
N PHE A 17 28.57 13.02 1.38
CA PHE A 17 28.24 11.60 1.53
C PHE A 17 28.80 11.02 2.84
N ARG A 18 30.06 11.29 3.18
CA ARG A 18 30.69 10.80 4.42
C ARG A 18 30.01 11.40 5.66
N GLU A 19 29.73 12.69 5.66
CA GLU A 19 29.01 13.36 6.75
C GLU A 19 27.64 12.73 6.98
N LEU A 20 26.88 12.51 5.91
CA LEU A 20 25.59 11.84 5.97
C LEU A 20 25.71 10.40 6.49
N MET A 21 26.69 9.65 6.00
CA MET A 21 26.92 8.27 6.46
C MET A 21 27.23 8.23 7.95
N THR A 22 28.09 9.13 8.43
CA THR A 22 28.45 9.22 9.85
C THR A 22 27.24 9.62 10.70
N PHE A 23 26.48 10.63 10.27
CA PHE A 23 25.31 11.11 11.00
C PHE A 23 24.17 10.08 11.04
N LEU A 24 23.95 9.36 9.95
CA LEU A 24 22.85 8.42 9.80
C LEU A 24 23.22 6.97 10.20
N ALA A 25 24.47 6.69 10.52
CA ALA A 25 24.93 5.37 10.94
C ALA A 25 24.15 4.78 12.14
N PRO A 26 23.84 5.56 13.21
CA PRO A 26 23.07 5.05 14.35
C PRO A 26 21.66 4.54 13.99
N PHE A 27 21.10 5.02 12.87
CA PHE A 27 19.75 4.67 12.39
C PHE A 27 19.75 3.53 11.36
N HIS A 28 20.86 2.83 11.21
CA HIS A 28 21.03 1.73 10.25
C HIS A 28 20.67 2.11 8.81
N VAL A 29 20.93 3.38 8.43
CA VAL A 29 20.70 3.87 7.08
C VAL A 29 21.82 3.38 6.16
N THR A 30 21.43 2.66 5.11
CA THR A 30 22.39 2.06 4.17
C THR A 30 22.98 3.10 3.20
N PRO A 31 24.18 2.86 2.64
CA PRO A 31 24.79 3.74 1.62
C PRO A 31 23.85 4.01 0.43
N LYS A 32 23.03 3.04 0.03
CA LYS A 32 22.01 3.20 -1.02
C LYS A 32 20.98 4.25 -0.65
N LYS A 33 20.51 4.27 0.59
CA LYS A 33 19.56 5.28 1.08
C LYS A 33 20.19 6.67 1.17
N VAL A 34 21.44 6.76 1.61
CA VAL A 34 22.21 8.03 1.61
C VAL A 34 22.33 8.60 0.20
N ASN A 35 22.61 7.76 -0.79
CA ASN A 35 22.65 8.20 -2.19
C ASN A 35 21.29 8.70 -2.70
N MET A 36 20.16 8.15 -2.19
CA MET A 36 18.83 8.67 -2.52
C MET A 36 18.58 10.06 -1.93
N ILE A 37 19.06 10.32 -0.70
CA ILE A 37 19.02 11.66 -0.10
C ILE A 37 19.83 12.65 -0.94
N LEU A 38 21.07 12.30 -1.29
CA LEU A 38 21.94 13.14 -2.12
C LEU A 38 21.34 13.40 -3.50
N LYS A 39 20.70 12.42 -4.10
CA LYS A 39 20.03 12.60 -5.40
C LYS A 39 18.90 13.63 -5.32
N GLN A 40 18.21 13.70 -4.19
CA GLN A 40 17.04 14.57 -4.00
C GLN A 40 17.43 15.98 -3.52
N TYR A 41 18.35 16.08 -2.58
CA TYR A 41 18.67 17.34 -1.88
C TYR A 41 20.07 17.88 -2.16
N GLN A 42 20.91 17.11 -2.84
CA GLN A 42 22.27 17.49 -3.24
C GLN A 42 23.10 18.01 -2.05
N ASP A 43 23.81 19.12 -2.21
CA ASP A 43 24.69 19.70 -1.18
C ASP A 43 23.92 20.22 0.04
N ARG A 44 22.60 20.42 -0.08
CA ARG A 44 21.74 20.86 1.01
C ARG A 44 21.24 19.72 1.91
N SER A 45 21.64 18.49 1.64
CA SER A 45 21.15 17.28 2.32
C SER A 45 21.30 17.36 3.84
N MET A 46 22.47 17.75 4.34
CA MET A 46 22.73 17.87 5.79
C MET A 46 21.90 18.99 6.43
N GLU A 47 21.77 20.13 5.76
CA GLU A 47 20.96 21.25 6.25
C GLU A 47 19.49 20.84 6.38
N ILE A 48 18.94 20.19 5.35
CA ILE A 48 17.54 19.75 5.32
C ILE A 48 17.29 18.72 6.43
N ILE A 49 18.16 17.72 6.59
CA ILE A 49 17.98 16.71 7.64
C ILE A 49 17.99 17.34 9.03
N ARG A 50 18.86 18.31 9.28
CA ARG A 50 18.95 18.96 10.59
C ARG A 50 17.80 19.92 10.90
N LYS A 51 17.33 20.68 9.88
CA LYS A 51 16.29 21.70 10.07
C LYS A 51 14.88 21.19 9.82
N GLN A 52 14.74 20.22 8.92
CA GLN A 52 13.45 19.67 8.47
C GLN A 52 13.53 18.15 8.31
N PRO A 53 13.82 17.39 9.38
CA PRO A 53 14.09 15.95 9.29
C PRO A 53 12.92 15.16 8.68
N TYR A 54 11.69 15.60 8.85
CA TYR A 54 10.52 14.96 8.27
C TYR A 54 10.42 15.10 6.73
N ALA A 55 11.25 15.95 6.11
CA ALA A 55 11.40 15.97 4.66
C ALA A 55 11.89 14.61 4.10
N LEU A 56 12.53 13.78 4.94
CA LEU A 56 12.94 12.42 4.59
C LEU A 56 11.76 11.50 4.23
N PHE A 57 10.53 11.81 4.60
CA PHE A 57 9.35 11.07 4.13
C PHE A 57 9.19 11.11 2.59
N HIS A 58 9.72 12.13 1.94
CA HIS A 58 9.71 12.23 0.49
C HIS A 58 10.82 11.43 -0.20
N VAL A 59 11.75 10.85 0.58
CA VAL A 59 12.84 10.02 0.06
C VAL A 59 12.40 8.55 0.08
N LYS A 60 12.42 7.88 -1.06
CA LYS A 60 12.02 6.48 -1.17
C LYS A 60 12.82 5.59 -0.21
N GLY A 61 12.12 4.77 0.56
CA GLY A 61 12.72 3.79 1.47
C GLY A 61 12.93 4.29 2.90
N PHE A 62 12.49 5.51 3.23
CA PHE A 62 12.42 6.01 4.60
C PHE A 62 11.02 5.83 5.15
N GLY A 63 10.89 5.00 6.19
CA GLY A 63 9.65 4.79 6.93
C GLY A 63 9.59 5.66 8.18
N PHE A 64 8.38 5.77 8.77
CA PHE A 64 8.11 6.62 9.94
C PHE A 64 9.11 6.40 11.08
N LEU A 65 9.31 5.15 11.53
CA LEU A 65 10.17 4.85 12.68
C LEU A 65 11.60 5.37 12.51
N THR A 66 12.18 5.21 11.31
CA THR A 66 13.53 5.70 11.01
C THR A 66 13.58 7.22 10.99
N VAL A 67 12.59 7.85 10.34
CA VAL A 67 12.54 9.32 10.22
C VAL A 67 12.28 9.97 11.57
N ASP A 68 11.39 9.41 12.39
CA ASP A 68 11.08 9.91 13.73
C ASP A 68 12.30 9.83 14.65
N ALA A 69 13.05 8.72 14.61
CA ALA A 69 14.28 8.58 15.38
C ALA A 69 15.34 9.62 14.96
N ILE A 70 15.52 9.89 13.66
CA ILE A 70 16.40 10.93 13.14
C ILE A 70 15.93 12.32 13.60
N ALA A 71 14.62 12.59 13.48
CA ALA A 71 14.03 13.87 13.86
C ALA A 71 14.20 14.18 15.34
N ARG A 72 14.00 13.21 16.21
CA ARG A 72 14.24 13.34 17.66
C ARG A 72 15.70 13.68 17.96
N GLN A 73 16.66 13.02 17.28
CA GLN A 73 18.08 13.37 17.45
C GLN A 73 18.40 14.77 16.95
N CYS A 74 17.65 15.28 15.96
CA CYS A 74 17.76 16.67 15.50
C CYS A 74 17.06 17.68 16.40
N GLY A 75 16.42 17.26 17.49
CA GLY A 75 15.66 18.13 18.40
C GLY A 75 14.31 18.59 17.83
N ALA A 76 13.72 17.85 16.92
CA ALA A 76 12.38 18.15 16.42
C ALA A 76 11.35 18.08 17.56
N SER A 77 10.36 18.99 17.53
CA SER A 77 9.29 19.01 18.53
C SER A 77 8.51 17.69 18.53
N PRO A 78 8.19 17.11 19.71
CA PRO A 78 7.31 15.96 19.81
C PRO A 78 5.95 16.18 19.17
N ASN A 79 5.43 17.41 19.20
CA ASN A 79 4.12 17.79 18.69
C ASN A 79 4.18 18.34 17.25
N ASP A 80 5.28 18.11 16.51
CA ASP A 80 5.38 18.54 15.13
C ASP A 80 4.26 17.91 14.28
N PRO A 81 3.45 18.72 13.58
CA PRO A 81 2.38 18.21 12.73
C PRO A 81 2.85 17.23 11.65
N MET A 82 4.10 17.35 11.19
CA MET A 82 4.69 16.40 10.22
C MET A 82 4.95 15.04 10.86
N ARG A 83 5.31 15.01 12.15
CA ARG A 83 5.44 13.77 12.93
C ARG A 83 4.10 13.04 13.00
N ILE A 84 3.04 13.74 13.39
CA ILE A 84 1.68 13.18 13.50
C ILE A 84 1.20 12.68 12.12
N SER A 85 1.38 13.47 11.07
CA SER A 85 1.03 13.11 9.70
C SER A 85 1.77 11.85 9.21
N GLY A 86 3.08 11.78 9.48
CA GLY A 86 3.90 10.61 9.16
C GLY A 86 3.44 9.36 9.90
N CYS A 87 3.08 9.48 11.18
CA CYS A 87 2.56 8.39 11.99
C CYS A 87 1.20 7.90 11.48
N ILE A 88 0.27 8.80 11.16
CA ILE A 88 -1.02 8.44 10.54
C ILE A 88 -0.81 7.62 9.27
N SER A 89 0.05 8.11 8.38
CA SER A 89 0.37 7.43 7.12
C SER A 89 1.01 6.06 7.34
N TYR A 90 1.86 5.94 8.36
CA TYR A 90 2.50 4.69 8.75
C TYR A 90 1.49 3.68 9.26
N VAL A 91 0.62 4.06 10.20
CA VAL A 91 -0.40 3.17 10.77
C VAL A 91 -1.34 2.64 9.69
N LEU A 92 -1.85 3.50 8.82
CA LEU A 92 -2.71 3.09 7.70
C LEU A 92 -1.99 2.13 6.73
N ASN A 93 -0.69 2.33 6.51
CA ASN A 93 0.09 1.47 5.63
C ASN A 93 0.39 0.10 6.26
N GLU A 94 0.70 0.07 7.56
CA GLU A 94 0.96 -1.18 8.27
C GLU A 94 -0.30 -2.05 8.39
N GLU A 95 -1.46 -1.44 8.66
CA GLU A 95 -2.74 -2.15 8.69
C GLU A 95 -3.10 -2.78 7.34
N MET A 96 -2.85 -2.06 6.25
CA MET A 96 -3.03 -2.62 4.91
C MET A 96 -2.06 -3.79 4.67
N ARG A 97 -0.79 -3.64 5.06
CA ARG A 97 0.26 -4.63 4.79
C ARG A 97 0.11 -5.91 5.62
N GLN A 98 -0.27 -5.77 6.89
CA GLN A 98 -0.34 -6.88 7.84
C GLN A 98 -1.70 -7.56 7.85
N ASN A 99 -2.77 -6.78 7.82
CA ASN A 99 -4.15 -7.23 8.02
C ASN A 99 -5.01 -7.15 6.74
N GLY A 100 -4.50 -6.52 5.67
CA GLY A 100 -5.26 -6.32 4.44
C GLY A 100 -6.36 -5.27 4.54
N HIS A 101 -6.38 -4.45 5.60
CA HIS A 101 -7.38 -3.42 5.81
C HIS A 101 -7.15 -2.25 4.84
N LEU A 102 -8.18 -1.88 4.09
CA LEU A 102 -8.11 -0.74 3.17
C LEU A 102 -8.29 0.60 3.89
N TYR A 103 -8.96 0.58 5.04
CA TYR A 103 -9.23 1.73 5.91
C TYR A 103 -9.13 1.35 7.39
N LEU A 104 -9.08 2.35 8.24
CA LEU A 104 -9.35 2.23 9.66
C LEU A 104 -10.52 3.16 10.03
N LYS A 105 -11.28 2.75 11.05
CA LYS A 105 -12.21 3.66 11.70
C LYS A 105 -11.45 4.76 12.43
N GLN A 106 -11.98 5.97 12.44
CA GLN A 106 -11.31 7.14 13.01
C GLN A 106 -10.83 6.89 14.44
N ASP A 107 -11.68 6.36 15.32
CA ASP A 107 -11.33 6.08 16.73
C ASP A 107 -10.19 5.06 16.84
N ALA A 108 -10.21 4.01 16.02
CA ALA A 108 -9.16 3.00 16.00
C ALA A 108 -7.82 3.57 15.51
N LEU A 109 -7.87 4.41 14.47
CA LEU A 109 -6.70 5.11 13.95
C LEU A 109 -6.10 6.05 15.01
N ILE A 110 -6.93 6.90 15.63
CA ILE A 110 -6.49 7.84 16.67
C ILE A 110 -5.83 7.08 17.82
N LYS A 111 -6.47 6.02 18.30
CA LYS A 111 -5.92 5.18 19.38
C LYS A 111 -4.56 4.58 19.02
N SER A 112 -4.41 4.07 17.81
CA SER A 112 -3.14 3.49 17.33
C SER A 112 -2.05 4.56 17.21
N VAL A 113 -2.39 5.74 16.71
CA VAL A 113 -1.48 6.90 16.59
C VAL A 113 -1.06 7.41 17.96
N LEU A 114 -1.99 7.57 18.90
CA LEU A 114 -1.70 7.97 20.29
C LEU A 114 -0.74 6.99 20.96
N ASN A 115 -1.01 5.69 20.87
CA ASN A 115 -0.16 4.67 21.47
C ASN A 115 1.28 4.74 20.93
N LEU A 116 1.44 4.92 19.62
CA LEU A 116 2.76 4.95 18.99
C LEU A 116 3.51 6.25 19.28
N LEU A 117 2.83 7.41 19.26
CA LEU A 117 3.47 8.71 19.47
C LEU A 117 3.78 9.00 20.94
N ASN A 118 2.97 8.44 21.86
CA ASN A 118 3.10 8.63 23.32
C ASN A 118 3.76 7.42 24.02
N GLU A 119 4.43 6.54 23.28
CA GLU A 119 5.16 5.42 23.87
C GLU A 119 6.24 5.89 24.85
N ASP A 120 6.89 7.01 24.55
CA ASP A 120 7.87 7.65 25.41
C ASP A 120 7.16 8.68 26.34
N GLN A 121 6.91 8.25 27.58
CA GLN A 121 6.23 9.06 28.59
C GLN A 121 7.05 10.25 29.12
N THR A 122 8.31 10.38 28.72
CA THR A 122 9.17 11.51 29.12
C THR A 122 8.96 12.76 28.26
N LEU A 123 8.23 12.62 27.14
CA LEU A 123 7.91 13.72 26.23
C LEU A 123 6.53 14.31 26.50
N ASP A 124 6.31 15.53 26.00
CA ASP A 124 4.97 16.13 25.97
C ASP A 124 4.02 15.21 25.21
N GLN A 125 2.93 14.82 25.86
CA GLN A 125 1.98 13.87 25.32
C GLN A 125 1.13 14.52 24.22
N ILE A 126 1.05 13.84 23.09
CA ILE A 126 0.16 14.24 21.99
C ILE A 126 -1.27 13.92 22.37
N THR A 127 -2.15 14.87 22.12
CA THR A 127 -3.58 14.78 22.39
C THR A 127 -4.40 14.32 21.20
N GLU A 128 -5.58 13.77 21.46
CA GLU A 128 -6.54 13.44 20.40
C GLU A 128 -6.92 14.67 19.55
N SER A 129 -7.03 15.85 20.18
CA SER A 129 -7.34 17.10 19.48
C SER A 129 -6.28 17.47 18.44
N GLU A 130 -5.00 17.28 18.75
CA GLU A 130 -3.90 17.53 17.81
C GLU A 130 -3.95 16.57 16.62
N ILE A 131 -4.23 15.28 16.88
CA ILE A 131 -4.39 14.28 15.80
C ILE A 131 -5.58 14.65 14.90
N ASN A 132 -6.74 15.01 15.49
CA ASN A 132 -7.90 15.44 14.73
C ASN A 132 -7.62 16.68 13.88
N GLY A 133 -6.86 17.64 14.41
CA GLY A 133 -6.40 18.81 13.66
C GLY A 133 -5.52 18.45 12.46
N VAL A 134 -4.66 17.43 12.60
CA VAL A 134 -3.84 16.92 11.48
C VAL A 134 -4.69 16.12 10.49
N LEU A 135 -5.60 15.26 10.95
CA LEU A 135 -6.53 14.52 10.07
C LEU A 135 -7.34 15.47 9.22
N TYR A 136 -7.90 16.53 9.80
CA TYR A 136 -8.63 17.56 9.05
C TYR A 136 -7.77 18.19 7.96
N ARG A 137 -6.53 18.58 8.26
CA ARG A 137 -5.61 19.15 7.26
C ARG A 137 -5.27 18.16 6.13
N LEU A 138 -5.00 16.90 6.47
CA LEU A 138 -4.72 15.85 5.49
C LEU A 138 -5.92 15.60 4.57
N ALA A 139 -7.14 15.65 5.10
CA ALA A 139 -8.37 15.52 4.32
C ALA A 139 -8.55 16.72 3.36
N VAL A 140 -8.36 17.95 3.84
CA VAL A 140 -8.42 19.17 3.00
C VAL A 140 -7.36 19.15 1.90
N GLN A 141 -6.17 18.63 2.19
CA GLN A 141 -5.08 18.47 1.21
C GLN A 141 -5.25 17.27 0.27
N HIS A 142 -6.34 16.51 0.38
CA HIS A 142 -6.56 15.26 -0.35
C HIS A 142 -5.43 14.23 -0.19
N SER A 143 -4.74 14.22 0.95
CA SER A 143 -3.71 13.25 1.30
C SER A 143 -4.28 11.97 1.90
N ILE A 144 -5.47 12.06 2.47
CA ILE A 144 -6.34 10.96 2.92
C ILE A 144 -7.77 11.19 2.41
N VAL A 145 -8.58 10.14 2.44
CA VAL A 145 -10.03 10.21 2.19
C VAL A 145 -10.76 9.86 3.48
N VAL A 146 -11.71 10.70 3.86
CA VAL A 146 -12.64 10.47 4.98
C VAL A 146 -14.01 10.15 4.37
N ASP A 147 -14.52 8.97 4.69
CA ASP A 147 -15.83 8.47 4.23
C ASP A 147 -16.59 7.99 5.47
N ASP A 148 -17.47 8.82 6.00
CA ASP A 148 -18.08 8.71 7.33
C ASP A 148 -17.02 8.61 8.45
N ASP A 149 -16.97 7.48 9.15
CA ASP A 149 -16.00 7.18 10.21
C ASP A 149 -14.74 6.46 9.68
N ARG A 150 -14.65 6.22 8.36
CA ARG A 150 -13.58 5.45 7.72
C ARG A 150 -12.51 6.38 7.14
N ILE A 151 -11.28 6.14 7.53
CA ILE A 151 -10.10 6.88 7.05
C ILE A 151 -9.29 6.00 6.13
N TYR A 152 -9.15 6.43 4.88
CA TYR A 152 -8.42 5.73 3.83
C TYR A 152 -7.17 6.49 3.42
N ARG A 153 -6.17 5.77 2.93
CA ARG A 153 -5.21 6.35 1.99
C ARG A 153 -5.90 6.54 0.64
N VAL A 154 -5.56 7.61 -0.06
CA VAL A 154 -6.18 7.94 -1.35
C VAL A 154 -6.11 6.78 -2.35
N THR A 155 -4.94 6.13 -2.43
CA THR A 155 -4.73 5.00 -3.36
C THR A 155 -5.67 3.82 -3.07
N GLN A 156 -5.87 3.45 -1.80
CA GLN A 156 -6.74 2.35 -1.40
C GLN A 156 -8.21 2.67 -1.67
N TYR A 157 -8.64 3.90 -1.39
CA TYR A 157 -9.99 4.35 -1.70
C TYR A 157 -10.30 4.29 -3.19
N GLU A 158 -9.38 4.80 -4.02
CA GLU A 158 -9.54 4.79 -5.47
C GLU A 158 -9.52 3.36 -6.04
N GLU A 159 -8.68 2.48 -5.52
CA GLU A 159 -8.63 1.06 -5.92
C GLU A 159 -9.93 0.33 -5.56
N GLU A 160 -10.46 0.52 -4.35
CA GLU A 160 -11.73 -0.07 -3.92
C GLU A 160 -12.88 0.44 -4.79
N ARG A 161 -12.99 1.77 -4.95
CA ARG A 161 -14.00 2.41 -5.78
C ARG A 161 -13.95 1.93 -7.23
N ARG A 162 -12.75 1.89 -7.82
CA ARG A 162 -12.56 1.40 -9.19
C ARG A 162 -12.97 -0.06 -9.32
N THR A 163 -12.62 -0.89 -8.36
CA THR A 163 -13.01 -2.31 -8.35
C THR A 163 -14.52 -2.47 -8.26
N ALA A 164 -15.17 -1.74 -7.35
CA ALA A 164 -16.63 -1.73 -7.22
C ALA A 164 -17.33 -1.31 -8.51
N MET A 165 -16.83 -0.26 -9.18
CA MET A 165 -17.36 0.19 -10.47
C MET A 165 -17.19 -0.87 -11.57
N MET A 166 -16.06 -1.55 -11.62
CA MET A 166 -15.82 -2.63 -12.58
C MET A 166 -16.75 -3.82 -12.36
N ILE A 167 -16.99 -4.19 -11.11
CA ILE A 167 -17.93 -5.24 -10.72
C ILE A 167 -19.35 -4.82 -11.10
N ALA A 168 -19.79 -3.63 -10.71
CA ALA A 168 -21.11 -3.10 -11.05
C ALA A 168 -21.37 -3.10 -12.55
N LYS A 169 -20.39 -2.61 -13.34
CA LYS A 169 -20.48 -2.62 -14.82
C LYS A 169 -20.62 -4.04 -15.39
N ARG A 170 -19.96 -5.02 -14.78
CA ARG A 170 -20.08 -6.42 -15.20
C ARG A 170 -21.46 -7.00 -14.85
N LEU A 171 -21.96 -6.72 -13.66
CA LEU A 171 -23.27 -7.20 -13.20
C LEU A 171 -24.43 -6.68 -14.07
N MET A 172 -24.27 -5.53 -14.72
CA MET A 172 -25.26 -5.00 -15.67
C MET A 172 -25.30 -5.74 -17.00
N LYS A 173 -24.31 -6.60 -17.31
CA LYS A 173 -24.32 -7.36 -18.57
C LYS A 173 -25.31 -8.51 -18.45
N GLN A 174 -26.25 -8.55 -19.39
CA GLN A 174 -27.10 -9.73 -19.57
C GLN A 174 -26.29 -10.83 -20.23
N ILE A 175 -26.31 -12.02 -19.65
CA ILE A 175 -25.74 -13.23 -20.23
C ILE A 175 -26.91 -14.05 -20.78
N PRO A 176 -26.86 -14.45 -22.06
CA PRO A 176 -27.88 -15.36 -22.60
C PRO A 176 -27.94 -16.64 -21.78
N ALA A 177 -29.14 -17.08 -21.43
CA ALA A 177 -29.35 -18.33 -20.71
C ALA A 177 -29.21 -19.54 -21.64
N GLU A 178 -28.01 -19.74 -22.17
CA GLU A 178 -27.73 -20.92 -23.02
C GLU A 178 -27.35 -22.12 -22.17
N SER A 179 -27.89 -23.29 -22.54
CA SER A 179 -27.48 -24.56 -21.95
C SER A 179 -26.07 -24.92 -22.42
N ILE A 180 -25.24 -25.40 -21.50
CA ILE A 180 -23.87 -25.87 -21.78
C ILE A 180 -23.71 -27.37 -21.51
N GLU A 181 -24.81 -28.11 -21.40
CA GLU A 181 -24.76 -29.53 -21.01
C GLU A 181 -23.99 -30.40 -22.01
N LYS A 182 -24.16 -30.12 -23.31
CA LYS A 182 -23.43 -30.86 -24.37
C LYS A 182 -21.93 -30.59 -24.27
N GLU A 183 -21.56 -29.34 -24.16
CA GLU A 183 -20.15 -28.91 -24.05
C GLU A 183 -19.52 -29.44 -22.75
N LEU A 184 -20.29 -29.50 -21.67
CA LEU A 184 -19.85 -30.04 -20.38
C LEU A 184 -19.58 -31.55 -20.46
N GLU A 185 -20.47 -32.32 -21.11
CA GLU A 185 -20.25 -33.74 -21.33
C GLU A 185 -19.06 -34.01 -22.24
N GLU A 186 -18.93 -33.25 -23.32
CA GLU A 186 -17.83 -33.35 -24.27
C GLU A 186 -16.49 -33.02 -23.62
N ALA A 187 -16.45 -31.94 -22.86
CA ALA A 187 -15.26 -31.52 -22.09
C ALA A 187 -14.79 -32.63 -21.15
N GLN A 188 -15.70 -33.25 -20.40
CA GLN A 188 -15.36 -34.36 -19.51
C GLN A 188 -14.76 -35.56 -20.26
N LYS A 189 -15.33 -35.94 -21.44
CA LYS A 189 -14.82 -37.03 -22.27
C LYS A 189 -13.42 -36.73 -22.81
N ILE A 190 -13.22 -35.55 -23.41
CA ILE A 190 -11.96 -35.18 -24.06
C ILE A 190 -10.84 -35.01 -23.03
N LEU A 191 -11.15 -34.40 -21.89
CA LEU A 191 -10.15 -34.17 -20.84
C LEU A 191 -9.90 -35.37 -19.93
N GLY A 192 -10.70 -36.44 -20.06
CA GLY A 192 -10.63 -37.64 -19.21
C GLY A 192 -10.97 -37.31 -17.71
N ILE A 193 -11.90 -36.37 -17.49
CA ILE A 193 -12.24 -35.83 -16.19
C ILE A 193 -13.69 -36.20 -15.87
N THR A 194 -13.94 -36.68 -14.65
CA THR A 194 -15.30 -36.85 -14.13
C THR A 194 -15.53 -35.81 -13.02
N LEU A 195 -16.49 -34.92 -13.22
CA LEU A 195 -16.86 -33.90 -12.25
C LEU A 195 -17.96 -34.39 -11.33
N SER A 196 -17.88 -34.05 -10.05
CA SER A 196 -19.01 -34.20 -9.11
C SER A 196 -20.14 -33.22 -9.46
N ASP A 197 -21.34 -33.46 -8.92
CA ASP A 197 -22.47 -32.57 -9.21
C ASP A 197 -22.26 -31.13 -8.77
N CYS A 198 -21.60 -30.93 -7.63
CA CYS A 198 -21.20 -29.61 -7.15
C CYS A 198 -20.21 -28.93 -8.09
N GLN A 199 -19.25 -29.67 -8.65
CA GLN A 199 -18.29 -29.15 -9.62
C GLN A 199 -18.96 -28.83 -10.98
N LYS A 200 -19.90 -29.66 -11.43
CA LYS A 200 -20.72 -29.38 -12.62
C LYS A 200 -21.53 -28.11 -12.44
N GLU A 201 -22.14 -27.92 -11.27
CA GLU A 201 -22.91 -26.69 -10.98
C GLU A 201 -22.00 -25.47 -10.96
N ALA A 202 -20.78 -25.56 -10.41
CA ALA A 202 -19.82 -24.50 -10.47
C ALA A 202 -19.45 -24.11 -11.93
N VAL A 203 -19.33 -25.10 -12.84
CA VAL A 203 -19.14 -24.81 -14.27
C VAL A 203 -20.35 -24.09 -14.86
N ARG A 204 -21.58 -24.61 -14.62
CA ARG A 204 -22.83 -23.99 -15.10
C ARG A 204 -22.96 -22.54 -14.65
N MET A 205 -22.67 -22.26 -13.38
CA MET A 205 -22.73 -20.94 -12.81
C MET A 205 -21.86 -19.93 -13.56
N VAL A 206 -20.66 -20.31 -13.99
CA VAL A 206 -19.76 -19.42 -14.75
C VAL A 206 -20.35 -18.98 -16.09
N PHE A 207 -21.13 -19.83 -16.75
CA PHE A 207 -21.77 -19.51 -18.04
C PHE A 207 -23.14 -18.86 -17.93
N ARG A 208 -23.74 -18.82 -16.71
CA ARG A 208 -25.03 -18.19 -16.43
C ARG A 208 -24.90 -16.85 -15.73
N SER A 209 -23.73 -16.55 -15.17
CA SER A 209 -23.55 -15.35 -14.33
C SER A 209 -22.42 -14.47 -14.87
N PRO A 210 -22.59 -13.14 -14.85
CA PRO A 210 -21.55 -12.20 -15.34
C PRO A 210 -20.30 -12.19 -14.43
N ILE A 211 -20.45 -12.62 -13.19
CA ILE A 211 -19.36 -12.80 -12.21
C ILE A 211 -19.68 -14.04 -11.38
N SER A 212 -18.69 -14.90 -11.18
CA SER A 212 -18.80 -16.10 -10.36
C SER A 212 -17.57 -16.25 -9.47
N ILE A 213 -17.77 -16.71 -8.26
CA ILE A 213 -16.69 -16.97 -7.29
C ILE A 213 -16.72 -18.47 -6.96
N ILE A 214 -15.60 -19.16 -7.25
CA ILE A 214 -15.43 -20.57 -6.94
C ILE A 214 -14.41 -20.67 -5.80
N THR A 215 -14.87 -21.15 -4.64
CA THR A 215 -14.05 -21.34 -3.45
C THR A 215 -13.99 -22.81 -3.07
N GLY A 216 -13.06 -23.16 -2.21
CA GLY A 216 -12.93 -24.50 -1.67
C GLY A 216 -11.55 -24.74 -1.05
N GLY A 217 -11.44 -25.72 -0.16
CA GLY A 217 -10.19 -26.12 0.48
C GLY A 217 -9.14 -26.70 -0.48
N PRO A 218 -7.93 -27.00 -0.02
CA PRO A 218 -6.94 -27.75 -0.79
C PRO A 218 -7.52 -29.11 -1.25
N GLY A 219 -7.20 -29.52 -2.49
CA GLY A 219 -7.62 -30.82 -3.02
C GLY A 219 -9.08 -30.93 -3.49
N THR A 220 -9.92 -29.90 -3.38
CA THR A 220 -11.36 -29.96 -3.79
C THR A 220 -11.58 -29.91 -5.31
N GLY A 221 -10.52 -29.94 -6.11
CA GLY A 221 -10.62 -29.98 -7.57
C GLY A 221 -10.87 -28.65 -8.27
N LYS A 222 -10.62 -27.50 -7.61
CA LYS A 222 -10.79 -26.16 -8.22
C LYS A 222 -10.05 -26.02 -9.57
N THR A 223 -8.83 -26.52 -9.66
CA THR A 223 -8.04 -26.50 -10.90
C THR A 223 -8.66 -27.38 -11.98
N THR A 224 -9.29 -28.50 -11.59
CA THR A 224 -10.00 -29.40 -12.50
C THR A 224 -11.22 -28.71 -13.09
N VAL A 225 -12.03 -28.05 -12.24
CA VAL A 225 -13.18 -27.24 -12.66
C VAL A 225 -12.72 -26.12 -13.61
N LEU A 226 -11.65 -25.41 -13.28
CA LEU A 226 -11.09 -24.35 -14.14
C LEU A 226 -10.65 -24.88 -15.51
N LYS A 227 -10.02 -26.07 -15.60
CA LYS A 227 -9.65 -26.69 -16.88
C LYS A 227 -10.88 -26.93 -17.75
N VAL A 228 -11.96 -27.43 -17.19
CA VAL A 228 -13.21 -27.68 -17.93
C VAL A 228 -13.84 -26.35 -18.38
N ILE A 229 -13.89 -25.34 -17.52
CA ILE A 229 -14.38 -24.00 -17.88
C ILE A 229 -13.59 -23.43 -19.06
N LEU A 230 -12.27 -23.46 -18.99
CA LEU A 230 -11.39 -22.94 -20.06
C LEU A 230 -11.56 -23.70 -21.38
N TYR A 231 -11.73 -25.02 -21.32
CA TYR A 231 -12.00 -25.83 -22.51
C TYR A 231 -13.30 -25.41 -23.18
N ILE A 232 -14.42 -25.37 -22.43
CA ILE A 232 -15.73 -24.96 -22.94
C ILE A 232 -15.68 -23.54 -23.50
N HIS A 233 -15.06 -22.61 -22.77
CA HIS A 233 -14.92 -21.22 -23.22
C HIS A 233 -14.16 -21.12 -24.54
N LYS A 234 -13.07 -21.87 -24.69
CA LYS A 234 -12.27 -21.87 -25.91
C LYS A 234 -13.05 -22.43 -27.10
N GLU A 235 -13.83 -23.50 -26.90
CA GLU A 235 -14.62 -24.11 -28.00
C GLU A 235 -15.84 -23.27 -28.39
N LYS A 236 -16.47 -22.61 -27.43
CA LYS A 236 -17.70 -21.82 -27.65
C LYS A 236 -17.43 -20.42 -28.23
N TYR A 237 -16.25 -19.84 -27.98
CA TYR A 237 -15.94 -18.44 -28.34
C TYR A 237 -14.68 -18.35 -29.21
N LYS A 238 -14.40 -19.37 -29.99
CA LYS A 238 -13.44 -19.32 -31.12
C LYS A 238 -13.95 -18.34 -32.18
#